data_f8b60073e48285d319665b1b93fca862
#
_entry.id   f8b60073e48285d319665b1b93fca862
#
_cell.length_a   1.000
_cell.length_b   1.000
_cell.length_c   1.000
_cell.angle_alpha   90.00
_cell.angle_beta   90.00
_cell.angle_gamma   90.00
#
_symmetry.space_group_name_H-M   'P 1'
#
loop_
_entity.id
_entity.type
_entity.pdbx_description
1 polymer ?
#
loop_
_entity_poly.entity_id
_entity_poly.type
_entity_poly.pdbx_seq_one_letter_code
_entity_poly.pdbx_strand_id
1 'polypeptide(L)'
;MTARVIFKRPALLYALATVFPFASLAEETVIVTAQPIDSAISPTQGYSAKTSAGATKTDQPLITTAQSVSVITRQQMNDQGANTISQALEYTPGVYSSFGGGATRFDTVSLRGYHGGDVDNLFLDGMRLMSDGGSHNVLQIDPWFVERVDVIRGPSSALYGQSVPGGVVNLTSKRPQFTSEGHFRLSGGTQNT
;
A
#
# COMPACT_ATOMS: atom_id res chain seq x y z
N MET A 1 -16.11 68.68 74.07
CA MET A 1 -15.94 67.25 74.09
C MET A 1 -16.45 66.69 72.78
N THR A 2 -15.58 66.52 71.77
CA THR A 2 -15.96 66.18 70.38
C THR A 2 -15.57 64.73 70.12
N ALA A 3 -16.58 63.87 69.94
CA ALA A 3 -16.36 62.46 69.62
C ALA A 3 -16.20 62.32 68.09
N ARG A 4 -15.06 61.89 67.64
CA ARG A 4 -14.81 61.51 66.23
C ARG A 4 -15.26 60.07 65.97
N VAL A 5 -16.28 59.92 65.09
CA VAL A 5 -16.65 58.64 64.57
C VAL A 5 -15.80 58.36 63.36
N ILE A 6 -14.95 57.32 63.44
CA ILE A 6 -14.12 56.86 62.35
C ILE A 6 -14.93 55.79 61.59
N PHE A 7 -15.39 56.12 60.40
CA PHE A 7 -15.98 55.16 59.47
C PHE A 7 -14.83 54.31 58.84
N LYS A 8 -14.68 53.08 59.26
CA LYS A 8 -13.86 52.13 58.55
C LYS A 8 -14.65 51.58 57.35
N ARG A 9 -14.43 52.16 56.22
CA ARG A 9 -14.77 51.54 54.93
C ARG A 9 -13.46 51.24 54.22
N PRO A 10 -13.12 49.96 54.05
CA PRO A 10 -13.12 49.41 52.71
C PRO A 10 -13.15 47.84 52.62
N ALA A 11 -13.86 47.13 53.46
CA ALA A 11 -13.85 45.68 53.37
C ALA A 11 -14.92 45.08 52.42
N LEU A 12 -15.84 45.87 51.98
CA LEU A 12 -16.98 45.35 51.17
C LEU A 12 -16.78 45.44 49.65
N LEU A 13 -15.82 46.21 49.18
CA LEU A 13 -15.53 46.37 47.76
C LEU A 13 -14.58 45.34 47.15
N TYR A 14 -13.81 44.63 47.98
CA TYR A 14 -12.91 43.58 47.53
C TYR A 14 -13.52 42.19 47.42
N ALA A 15 -14.69 41.98 48.00
CA ALA A 15 -15.36 40.70 48.00
C ALA A 15 -16.17 40.43 46.74
N LEU A 16 -16.41 41.46 45.88
CA LEU A 16 -17.20 41.30 44.67
C LEU A 16 -16.38 41.07 43.39
N ALA A 17 -15.05 41.18 43.50
CA ALA A 17 -14.14 41.03 42.35
C ALA A 17 -13.65 39.58 42.12
N THR A 18 -13.99 38.65 43.03
CA THR A 18 -13.44 37.28 42.99
C THR A 18 -14.42 36.22 42.43
N VAL A 19 -15.55 36.58 41.92
CA VAL A 19 -16.59 35.62 41.46
C VAL A 19 -16.82 35.70 39.95
N PHE A 20 -15.96 36.31 39.19
CA PHE A 20 -16.00 36.10 37.74
C PHE A 20 -15.16 34.85 37.43
N PRO A 21 -15.79 33.72 37.03
CA PRO A 21 -14.97 32.65 36.46
C PRO A 21 -14.38 33.21 35.17
N PHE A 22 -13.05 33.28 35.13
CA PHE A 22 -12.35 33.38 33.86
C PHE A 22 -12.79 32.17 33.07
N ALA A 23 -13.72 32.34 32.15
CA ALA A 23 -13.95 31.38 31.07
C ALA A 23 -12.64 31.31 30.30
N SER A 24 -11.80 30.33 30.63
CA SER A 24 -10.70 29.92 29.81
C SER A 24 -11.31 29.53 28.47
N LEU A 25 -11.16 30.39 27.48
CA LEU A 25 -11.36 30.01 26.08
C LEU A 25 -10.29 28.94 25.82
N ALA A 26 -10.67 27.69 26.02
CA ALA A 26 -9.88 26.59 25.52
C ALA A 26 -9.85 26.76 24.01
N GLU A 27 -8.77 27.30 23.50
CA GLU A 27 -8.46 27.31 22.07
C GLU A 27 -8.32 25.85 21.65
N GLU A 28 -9.34 25.32 21.04
CA GLU A 28 -9.36 23.97 20.50
C GLU A 28 -8.36 23.93 19.34
N THR A 29 -7.13 23.58 19.67
CA THR A 29 -6.08 23.42 18.68
C THR A 29 -6.44 22.19 17.85
N VAL A 30 -7.04 22.39 16.69
CA VAL A 30 -7.23 21.32 15.71
C VAL A 30 -5.86 20.91 15.20
N ILE A 31 -5.28 19.89 15.82
CA ILE A 31 -4.04 19.28 15.32
C ILE A 31 -4.45 18.47 14.09
N VAL A 32 -4.33 19.07 12.91
CA VAL A 32 -4.39 18.35 11.65
C VAL A 32 -3.11 17.53 11.54
N THR A 33 -3.14 16.32 12.07
CA THR A 33 -2.08 15.34 11.81
C THR A 33 -2.26 14.87 10.37
N ALA A 34 -1.52 15.49 9.45
CA ALA A 34 -1.40 14.94 8.11
C ALA A 34 -0.85 13.53 8.25
N GLN A 35 -1.67 12.51 7.95
CA GLN A 35 -1.16 11.15 7.84
C GLN A 35 -0.09 11.18 6.73
N PRO A 36 1.10 10.60 6.96
CA PRO A 36 2.07 10.47 5.90
C PRO A 36 1.36 9.81 4.71
N ILE A 37 1.46 10.42 3.55
CA ILE A 37 1.00 9.80 2.31
C ILE A 37 1.83 8.53 2.18
N ASP A 38 1.20 7.37 2.22
CA ASP A 38 1.87 6.11 2.01
C ASP A 38 2.60 6.20 0.68
N SER A 39 3.92 6.22 0.73
CA SER A 39 4.69 6.20 -0.50
C SER A 39 4.36 4.94 -1.27
N ALA A 40 4.18 5.06 -2.58
CA ALA A 40 3.81 3.94 -3.43
C ALA A 40 4.85 2.81 -3.49
N ILE A 41 6.01 3.01 -2.88
CA ILE A 41 7.09 2.01 -2.76
C ILE A 41 7.36 1.56 -1.32
N SER A 42 6.68 2.16 -0.33
CA SER A 42 6.82 1.79 1.08
C SER A 42 5.97 0.57 1.44
N PRO A 43 6.32 -0.15 2.52
CA PRO A 43 5.48 -1.22 3.06
C PRO A 43 4.06 -0.72 3.35
N THR A 44 3.07 -1.47 2.86
CA THR A 44 1.65 -1.14 3.07
C THR A 44 1.11 -1.94 4.23
N GLN A 45 0.52 -1.27 5.20
CA GLN A 45 -0.16 -1.91 6.32
C GLN A 45 -1.57 -2.39 5.89
N GLY A 46 -1.89 -3.64 6.19
CA GLY A 46 -3.19 -4.21 5.85
C GLY A 46 -3.33 -4.63 4.38
N TYR A 47 -4.57 -4.77 3.95
CA TYR A 47 -4.94 -5.25 2.60
C TYR A 47 -5.21 -4.14 1.60
N SER A 48 -5.36 -2.91 2.06
CA SER A 48 -5.76 -1.78 1.24
C SER A 48 -4.60 -0.80 1.05
N ALA A 49 -4.02 -0.79 -0.13
CA ALA A 49 -3.08 0.24 -0.54
C ALA A 49 -3.81 1.50 -1.00
N LYS A 50 -3.31 2.66 -0.63
CA LYS A 50 -3.87 3.96 -1.04
C LYS A 50 -3.19 4.54 -2.28
N THR A 51 -1.98 4.09 -2.56
CA THR A 51 -1.13 4.56 -3.66
C THR A 51 -0.52 3.38 -4.42
N SER A 52 -0.14 3.58 -5.68
CA SER A 52 0.56 2.58 -6.50
C SER A 52 1.51 3.25 -7.48
N ALA A 53 2.80 3.01 -7.32
CA ALA A 53 3.80 3.43 -8.30
C ALA A 53 3.68 2.67 -9.63
N GLY A 54 3.10 1.49 -9.63
CA GLY A 54 2.86 0.71 -10.83
C GLY A 54 1.94 1.44 -11.81
N ALA A 55 0.89 2.09 -11.31
CA ALA A 55 -0.12 2.73 -12.14
C ALA A 55 0.31 4.05 -12.76
N THR A 56 1.04 4.89 -12.01
CA THR A 56 1.33 6.28 -12.43
C THR A 56 2.81 6.63 -12.40
N LYS A 57 3.67 5.75 -11.88
CA LYS A 57 5.10 6.00 -11.58
C LYS A 57 5.31 7.14 -10.56
N THR A 58 4.26 7.51 -9.83
CA THR A 58 4.24 8.55 -8.81
C THR A 58 3.45 8.09 -7.59
N ASP A 59 3.51 8.84 -6.49
CA ASP A 59 2.73 8.58 -5.27
C ASP A 59 1.27 9.06 -5.36
N GLN A 60 0.70 9.12 -6.58
CA GLN A 60 -0.69 9.54 -6.77
C GLN A 60 -1.66 8.57 -6.07
N PRO A 61 -2.67 9.09 -5.36
CA PRO A 61 -3.69 8.25 -4.75
C PRO A 61 -4.47 7.42 -5.79
N LEU A 62 -4.73 6.15 -5.47
CA LEU A 62 -5.47 5.24 -6.36
C LEU A 62 -6.87 5.76 -6.69
N ILE A 63 -7.52 6.45 -5.75
CA ILE A 63 -8.87 7.00 -5.96
C ILE A 63 -8.93 8.07 -7.05
N THR A 64 -7.81 8.73 -7.34
CA THR A 64 -7.71 9.74 -8.40
C THR A 64 -7.05 9.21 -9.67
N THR A 65 -6.65 7.93 -9.67
CA THR A 65 -6.01 7.28 -10.81
C THR A 65 -7.06 6.82 -11.80
N ALA A 66 -6.95 7.25 -13.06
CA ALA A 66 -7.92 6.93 -14.11
C ALA A 66 -7.85 5.49 -14.63
N GLN A 67 -6.96 4.67 -14.11
CA GLN A 67 -6.78 3.28 -14.49
C GLN A 67 -7.42 2.32 -13.47
N SER A 68 -7.83 1.15 -13.93
CA SER A 68 -8.29 0.08 -13.06
C SER A 68 -7.09 -0.64 -12.46
N VAL A 69 -6.81 -0.37 -11.20
CA VAL A 69 -5.65 -0.93 -10.47
C VAL A 69 -6.12 -1.79 -9.31
N SER A 70 -5.50 -2.94 -9.13
CA SER A 70 -5.55 -3.71 -7.88
C SER A 70 -4.16 -3.85 -7.31
N VAL A 71 -4.03 -3.67 -6.01
CA VAL A 71 -2.77 -3.86 -5.30
C VAL A 71 -2.93 -5.01 -4.33
N ILE A 72 -2.09 -6.02 -4.50
CA ILE A 72 -1.97 -7.15 -3.58
C ILE A 72 -0.82 -6.82 -2.63
N THR A 73 -1.13 -6.67 -1.36
CA THR A 73 -0.15 -6.25 -0.35
C THR A 73 0.66 -7.43 0.18
N ARG A 74 1.78 -7.13 0.82
CA ARG A 74 2.61 -8.12 1.49
C ARG A 74 1.80 -8.95 2.49
N GLN A 75 0.98 -8.29 3.30
CA GLN A 75 0.14 -8.97 4.28
C GLN A 75 -0.84 -9.93 3.62
N GLN A 76 -1.51 -9.49 2.55
CA GLN A 76 -2.43 -10.36 1.81
C GLN A 76 -1.73 -11.61 1.25
N MET A 77 -0.54 -11.46 0.64
CA MET A 77 0.25 -12.59 0.13
C MET A 77 0.64 -13.57 1.25
N ASN A 78 1.01 -13.05 2.42
CA ASN A 78 1.37 -13.87 3.58
C ASN A 78 0.18 -14.67 4.12
N ASP A 79 -0.99 -14.02 4.25
CA ASP A 79 -2.20 -14.63 4.79
C ASP A 79 -2.80 -15.66 3.82
N GLN A 80 -2.62 -15.46 2.52
CA GLN A 80 -2.94 -16.46 1.50
C GLN A 80 -1.96 -17.64 1.46
N GLY A 81 -0.80 -17.52 2.09
CA GLY A 81 0.26 -18.52 2.02
C GLY A 81 0.84 -18.68 0.62
N ALA A 82 0.84 -17.62 -0.19
CA ALA A 82 1.30 -17.66 -1.57
C ALA A 82 2.79 -18.02 -1.66
N ASN A 83 3.12 -19.08 -2.38
CA ASN A 83 4.48 -19.53 -2.65
C ASN A 83 4.94 -19.13 -4.07
N THR A 84 4.04 -18.70 -4.93
CA THR A 84 4.32 -18.18 -6.26
C THR A 84 3.56 -16.89 -6.53
N ILE A 85 4.00 -16.10 -7.48
CA ILE A 85 3.27 -14.90 -7.90
C ILE A 85 1.91 -15.27 -8.50
N SER A 86 1.84 -16.38 -9.21
CA SER A 86 0.57 -16.91 -9.72
C SER A 86 -0.44 -17.17 -8.62
N GLN A 87 -0.03 -17.77 -7.50
CA GLN A 87 -0.89 -17.98 -6.33
C GLN A 87 -1.31 -16.66 -5.67
N ALA A 88 -0.41 -15.70 -5.55
CA ALA A 88 -0.73 -14.39 -4.99
C ALA A 88 -1.81 -13.64 -5.80
N LEU A 89 -1.89 -13.93 -7.11
CA LEU A 89 -2.84 -13.29 -8.04
C LEU A 89 -4.16 -14.02 -8.20
N GLU A 90 -4.32 -15.22 -7.65
CA GLU A 90 -5.45 -16.13 -7.90
C GLU A 90 -6.82 -15.51 -7.62
N TYR A 91 -6.91 -14.66 -6.58
CA TYR A 91 -8.14 -13.98 -6.21
C TYR A 91 -8.30 -12.58 -6.82
N THR A 92 -7.46 -12.23 -7.79
CA THR A 92 -7.48 -10.88 -8.39
C THR A 92 -8.45 -10.83 -9.58
N PRO A 93 -9.48 -9.98 -9.58
CA PRO A 93 -10.47 -9.90 -10.64
C PRO A 93 -9.83 -9.60 -12.00
N GLY A 94 -10.25 -10.35 -13.04
CA GLY A 94 -9.75 -10.19 -14.42
C GLY A 94 -8.34 -10.73 -14.64
N VAL A 95 -7.82 -11.47 -13.69
CA VAL A 95 -6.55 -12.20 -13.78
C VAL A 95 -6.84 -13.70 -13.84
N TYR A 96 -6.16 -14.40 -14.73
CA TYR A 96 -6.09 -15.85 -14.73
C TYR A 96 -4.61 -16.25 -14.64
N SER A 97 -4.23 -16.86 -13.54
CA SER A 97 -2.83 -17.16 -13.19
C SER A 97 -2.51 -18.66 -13.15
N SER A 98 -3.51 -19.53 -13.37
CA SER A 98 -3.36 -20.97 -13.21
C SER A 98 -3.14 -21.72 -14.53
N PHE A 99 -2.44 -21.13 -15.50
CA PHE A 99 -2.18 -21.75 -16.80
C PHE A 99 -1.43 -23.08 -16.71
N GLY A 100 -0.51 -23.19 -15.78
CA GLY A 100 0.30 -24.39 -15.54
C GLY A 100 -0.39 -25.44 -14.69
N GLY A 101 -1.62 -25.21 -14.22
CA GLY A 101 -2.27 -26.07 -13.22
C GLY A 101 -1.40 -26.19 -11.97
N GLY A 102 -1.04 -27.39 -11.57
CA GLY A 102 -0.14 -27.64 -10.44
C GLY A 102 1.35 -27.41 -10.72
N ALA A 103 1.73 -27.04 -11.96
CA ALA A 103 3.12 -26.77 -12.29
C ALA A 103 3.53 -25.37 -11.80
N THR A 104 4.31 -25.31 -10.75
CA THR A 104 4.69 -24.06 -10.08
C THR A 104 5.90 -23.36 -10.73
N ARG A 105 6.48 -23.92 -11.75
CA ARG A 105 7.69 -23.40 -12.39
C ARG A 105 7.47 -22.24 -13.37
N PHE A 106 6.20 -21.85 -13.61
CA PHE A 106 5.88 -20.77 -14.53
C PHE A 106 4.96 -19.77 -13.87
N ASP A 107 5.37 -18.52 -13.83
CA ASP A 107 4.53 -17.40 -13.41
C ASP A 107 3.85 -16.75 -14.63
N THR A 108 3.09 -17.54 -15.39
CA THR A 108 2.35 -17.03 -16.54
C THR A 108 1.01 -16.46 -16.08
N VAL A 109 0.75 -15.23 -16.44
CA VAL A 109 -0.45 -14.50 -16.04
C VAL A 109 -1.20 -14.02 -17.27
N SER A 110 -2.52 -14.28 -17.33
CA SER A 110 -3.41 -13.70 -18.32
C SER A 110 -4.22 -12.56 -17.70
N LEU A 111 -4.26 -11.44 -18.39
CA LEU A 111 -5.06 -10.28 -18.03
C LEU A 111 -6.14 -10.07 -19.07
N ARG A 112 -7.42 -10.17 -18.66
CA ARG A 112 -8.57 -10.00 -19.54
C ARG A 112 -8.52 -10.90 -20.78
N GLY A 113 -7.99 -12.12 -20.65
CA GLY A 113 -7.84 -13.08 -21.75
C GLY A 113 -6.56 -12.91 -22.60
N TYR A 114 -5.81 -11.83 -22.39
CA TYR A 114 -4.51 -11.66 -23.03
C TYR A 114 -3.43 -12.32 -22.19
N HIS A 115 -2.71 -13.25 -22.78
CA HIS A 115 -1.53 -13.88 -22.20
C HIS A 115 -0.40 -13.82 -23.21
N GLY A 116 0.82 -13.72 -22.70
CA GLY A 116 1.98 -13.50 -23.55
C GLY A 116 2.27 -14.70 -24.45
N GLY A 117 2.69 -14.44 -25.66
CA GLY A 117 3.62 -15.21 -26.44
C GLY A 117 4.95 -14.49 -26.32
N ASP A 118 5.14 -13.51 -27.21
CA ASP A 118 6.40 -12.77 -27.29
C ASP A 118 6.45 -11.52 -26.39
N VAL A 119 5.36 -11.19 -25.73
CA VAL A 119 5.27 -9.97 -24.92
C VAL A 119 4.76 -10.30 -23.53
N ASP A 120 5.66 -10.25 -22.58
CA ASP A 120 5.31 -10.46 -21.19
C ASP A 120 4.59 -9.25 -20.61
N ASN A 121 3.65 -9.55 -19.78
CA ASN A 121 2.93 -8.56 -18.99
C ASN A 121 3.44 -8.47 -17.56
N LEU A 122 4.56 -9.15 -17.25
CA LEU A 122 5.18 -9.17 -15.93
C LEU A 122 6.39 -8.22 -15.87
N PHE A 123 6.41 -7.39 -14.84
CA PHE A 123 7.45 -6.40 -14.60
C PHE A 123 7.93 -6.49 -13.16
N LEU A 124 9.21 -6.23 -12.94
CA LEU A 124 9.83 -6.10 -11.61
C LEU A 124 10.39 -4.68 -11.48
N ASP A 125 9.91 -3.93 -10.50
CA ASP A 125 10.28 -2.52 -10.28
C ASP A 125 10.16 -1.66 -11.55
N GLY A 126 9.19 -1.97 -12.39
CA GLY A 126 8.95 -1.28 -13.65
C GLY A 126 9.81 -1.77 -14.83
N MET A 127 10.71 -2.70 -14.61
CA MET A 127 11.50 -3.34 -15.67
C MET A 127 10.81 -4.61 -16.12
N ARG A 128 10.75 -4.83 -17.44
CA ARG A 128 10.16 -6.05 -17.98
C ARG A 128 10.96 -7.26 -17.57
N LEU A 129 10.26 -8.28 -17.07
CA LEU A 129 10.83 -9.60 -16.92
C LEU A 129 10.85 -10.26 -18.31
N MET A 130 12.01 -10.57 -18.79
CA MET A 130 12.16 -11.19 -20.11
C MET A 130 11.77 -12.66 -20.04
N SER A 131 10.91 -13.08 -20.95
CA SER A 131 10.76 -14.46 -21.35
C SER A 131 11.34 -14.64 -22.76
N ASP A 132 11.59 -15.86 -23.15
CA ASP A 132 12.13 -16.16 -24.48
C ASP A 132 11.06 -16.44 -25.54
N GLY A 133 9.83 -15.94 -25.31
CA GLY A 133 8.78 -15.93 -26.30
C GLY A 133 8.27 -17.27 -26.81
N GLY A 134 8.65 -18.37 -26.21
CA GLY A 134 8.17 -19.68 -26.74
C GLY A 134 8.73 -20.92 -26.05
N SER A 135 9.85 -20.84 -25.38
CA SER A 135 10.49 -22.00 -24.75
C SER A 135 10.19 -22.17 -23.26
N HIS A 136 9.19 -21.49 -22.75
CA HIS A 136 8.76 -21.60 -21.34
C HIS A 136 9.87 -21.21 -20.32
N ASN A 137 10.78 -20.34 -20.72
CA ASN A 137 11.82 -19.83 -19.84
C ASN A 137 11.39 -18.50 -19.25
N VAL A 138 10.54 -18.57 -18.23
CA VAL A 138 10.04 -17.40 -17.50
C VAL A 138 10.84 -17.30 -16.21
N LEU A 139 11.37 -16.11 -15.92
CA LEU A 139 12.02 -15.84 -14.64
C LEU A 139 10.96 -15.87 -13.52
N GLN A 140 11.09 -16.85 -12.65
CA GLN A 140 10.24 -16.98 -11.47
C GLN A 140 10.78 -16.12 -10.34
N ILE A 141 9.93 -15.25 -9.82
CA ILE A 141 10.24 -14.40 -8.66
C ILE A 141 9.58 -14.98 -7.43
N ASP A 142 10.39 -15.28 -6.41
CA ASP A 142 9.85 -15.70 -5.13
C ASP A 142 9.07 -14.54 -4.49
N PRO A 143 7.78 -14.73 -4.13
CA PRO A 143 6.99 -13.72 -3.43
C PRO A 143 7.66 -13.17 -2.18
N TRP A 144 8.59 -13.90 -1.57
CA TRP A 144 9.33 -13.43 -0.39
C TRP A 144 10.10 -12.13 -0.62
N PHE A 145 10.60 -11.91 -1.82
CA PHE A 145 11.32 -10.69 -2.20
C PHE A 145 10.39 -9.53 -2.60
N VAL A 146 9.10 -9.81 -2.78
CA VAL A 146 8.13 -8.85 -3.29
C VAL A 146 7.41 -8.18 -2.12
N GLU A 147 7.33 -6.85 -2.12
CA GLU A 147 6.59 -6.06 -1.14
C GLU A 147 5.10 -5.96 -1.52
N ARG A 148 4.81 -5.76 -2.79
CA ARG A 148 3.45 -5.69 -3.33
C ARG A 148 3.41 -6.08 -4.79
N VAL A 149 2.23 -6.45 -5.24
CA VAL A 149 1.95 -6.71 -6.65
C VAL A 149 0.88 -5.74 -7.13
N ASP A 150 1.20 -4.92 -8.13
CA ASP A 150 0.29 -3.98 -8.75
C ASP A 150 -0.24 -4.59 -10.06
N VAL A 151 -1.56 -4.76 -10.17
CA VAL A 151 -2.23 -5.25 -11.38
C VAL A 151 -2.93 -4.07 -12.04
N ILE A 152 -2.37 -3.59 -13.15
CA ILE A 152 -2.86 -2.48 -13.94
C ILE A 152 -3.59 -3.05 -15.15
N ARG A 153 -4.91 -2.83 -15.23
CA ARG A 153 -5.74 -3.38 -16.30
C ARG A 153 -5.97 -2.39 -17.42
N GLY A 154 -5.80 -2.85 -18.64
CA GLY A 154 -5.96 -2.04 -19.83
C GLY A 154 -4.64 -1.57 -20.43
N PRO A 155 -4.68 -0.78 -21.51
CA PRO A 155 -3.48 -0.35 -22.22
C PRO A 155 -2.54 0.44 -21.31
N SER A 156 -1.30 0.00 -21.17
CA SER A 156 -0.30 0.60 -20.28
C SER A 156 1.00 0.94 -21.03
N SER A 157 0.97 0.90 -22.36
CA SER A 157 2.17 1.07 -23.20
C SER A 157 2.87 2.44 -23.01
N ALA A 158 2.13 3.46 -22.63
CA ALA A 158 2.71 4.79 -22.36
C ALA A 158 3.72 4.78 -21.21
N LEU A 159 3.55 3.89 -20.22
CA LEU A 159 4.39 3.80 -19.02
C LEU A 159 5.34 2.59 -19.03
N TYR A 160 4.99 1.55 -19.78
CA TYR A 160 5.66 0.27 -19.76
C TYR A 160 6.26 -0.15 -21.11
N GLY A 161 6.08 0.69 -22.14
CA GLY A 161 6.50 0.36 -23.50
C GLY A 161 5.57 -0.68 -24.14
N GLN A 162 6.10 -1.51 -25.02
CA GLN A 162 5.32 -2.56 -25.68
C GLN A 162 4.73 -3.51 -24.63
N SER A 163 3.42 -3.58 -24.54
CA SER A 163 2.69 -4.41 -23.57
C SER A 163 1.41 -4.94 -24.20
N VAL A 164 0.86 -6.03 -23.65
CA VAL A 164 -0.43 -6.58 -24.12
C VAL A 164 -1.58 -5.63 -23.74
N PRO A 165 -2.64 -5.56 -24.56
CA PRO A 165 -3.78 -4.68 -24.31
C PRO A 165 -4.54 -5.00 -23.01
N GLY A 166 -4.41 -6.22 -22.50
CA GLY A 166 -5.05 -6.65 -21.25
C GLY A 166 -4.55 -5.91 -20.03
N GLY A 167 -3.28 -5.49 -20.04
CA GLY A 167 -2.65 -4.79 -18.94
C GLY A 167 -1.28 -5.33 -18.55
N VAL A 168 -0.78 -4.88 -17.42
CA VAL A 168 0.52 -5.29 -16.87
C VAL A 168 0.41 -5.64 -15.39
N VAL A 169 1.28 -6.52 -14.94
CA VAL A 169 1.50 -6.86 -13.54
C VAL A 169 2.89 -6.36 -13.16
N ASN A 170 2.98 -5.46 -12.21
CA ASN A 170 4.24 -4.94 -11.72
C ASN A 170 4.50 -5.43 -10.30
N LEU A 171 5.60 -6.12 -10.12
CA LEU A 171 6.11 -6.56 -8.82
C LEU A 171 7.00 -5.46 -8.26
N THR A 172 6.74 -5.04 -7.03
CA THR A 172 7.59 -4.09 -6.32
C THR A 172 8.43 -4.84 -5.30
N SER A 173 9.74 -4.78 -5.43
CA SER A 173 10.67 -5.44 -4.52
C SER A 173 10.69 -4.77 -3.14
N LYS A 174 11.04 -5.53 -2.12
CA LYS A 174 11.27 -4.97 -0.78
C LYS A 174 12.44 -3.99 -0.81
N ARG A 175 12.28 -2.89 -0.10
CA ARG A 175 13.31 -1.86 0.03
C ARG A 175 14.12 -2.04 1.31
N PRO A 176 15.41 -1.67 1.31
CA PRO A 176 16.19 -1.62 2.52
C PRO A 176 15.52 -0.72 3.57
N GLN A 177 15.56 -1.14 4.82
CA GLN A 177 15.04 -0.38 5.95
C GLN A 177 16.19 0.07 6.85
N PHE A 178 15.96 1.17 7.59
CA PHE A 178 16.96 1.67 8.54
C PHE A 178 17.06 0.83 9.81
N THR A 179 16.00 0.08 10.12
CA THR A 179 15.95 -0.88 11.23
C THR A 179 16.34 -2.26 10.73
N SER A 180 17.20 -2.95 11.50
CA SER A 180 17.55 -4.33 11.18
C SER A 180 16.38 -5.24 11.52
N GLU A 181 15.79 -5.86 10.52
CA GLU A 181 14.72 -6.86 10.67
C GLU A 181 15.17 -8.19 10.07
N GLY A 182 14.85 -9.28 10.77
CA GLY A 182 15.07 -10.63 10.29
C GLY A 182 13.79 -11.43 10.34
N HIS A 183 13.40 -12.03 9.23
CA HIS A 183 12.23 -12.91 9.16
C HIS A 183 12.68 -14.32 8.81
N PHE A 184 12.16 -15.29 9.54
CA PHE A 184 12.35 -16.70 9.25
C PHE A 184 10.99 -17.35 9.02
N ARG A 185 10.86 -18.09 7.93
CA ARG A 185 9.66 -18.86 7.61
C ARG A 185 10.02 -20.32 7.40
N LEU A 186 9.34 -21.21 8.12
CA LEU A 186 9.36 -22.64 7.90
C LEU A 186 7.97 -23.06 7.45
N SER A 187 7.86 -23.71 6.31
CA SER A 187 6.61 -24.27 5.80
C SER A 187 6.79 -25.76 5.57
N GLY A 188 5.74 -26.54 5.85
CA GLY A 188 5.70 -27.97 5.57
C GLY A 188 4.30 -28.36 5.12
N GLY A 189 4.21 -29.28 4.19
CA GLY A 189 2.95 -29.75 3.64
C GLY A 189 2.92 -31.26 3.43
N THR A 190 1.76 -31.81 3.23
CA THR A 190 1.53 -33.25 3.00
C THR A 190 1.67 -33.64 1.53
N GLN A 191 1.82 -32.70 0.60
CA GLN A 191 1.90 -32.89 -0.84
C GLN A 191 3.21 -32.35 -1.43
N ASN A 192 4.34 -32.74 -0.85
CA ASN A 192 5.66 -32.47 -1.41
C ASN A 192 5.99 -30.97 -1.58
N THR A 193 5.46 -30.16 -0.69
CA THR A 193 5.71 -28.72 -0.61
C THR A 193 6.61 -28.38 0.56
#